data_973573a08587911143681bf1725b2f21
#
_entry.id   973573a08587911143681bf1725b2f21
#
_cell.length_a   1.000
_cell.length_b   1.000
_cell.length_c   1.000
_cell.angle_alpha   90.00
_cell.angle_beta   90.00
_cell.angle_gamma   90.00
#
_symmetry.space_group_name_H-M   'P 1'
#
loop_
_entity.id
_entity.type
_entity.pdbx_description
1 polymer ?
#
loop_
_entity_poly.entity_id
_entity_poly.type
_entity_poly.pdbx_seq_one_letter_code
_entity_poly.pdbx_strand_id
1 'polypeptide(L)'
;MFKQVVSLILIWTVSVGLNVEPLVAAANSKGVPLDIEMQELQRTADFKLLVPYNLDRKVKVEIKNPYPFVPGQPVSEIRLHFFDDTGQTYLFAVEEHKAVGYKTERQVTNVDLRNRTSVTRTFVEEFKFSERGEKININGTEGRFERWANRMPGGYLRWIQDDTYIEIDSKVFTKEEMMDWASHFSMMKNDNTP
;
A
#
# COMPACT_ATOMS: atom_id res chain seq x y z
N MET A 1 -48.13 -25.09 23.05
CA MET A 1 -48.54 -23.77 22.65
C MET A 1 -47.69 -22.75 23.36
N PHE A 2 -46.50 -22.44 22.78
CA PHE A 2 -45.51 -21.52 23.36
C PHE A 2 -45.66 -20.16 22.68
N LYS A 3 -46.06 -19.15 23.44
CA LYS A 3 -46.08 -17.76 23.00
C LYS A 3 -44.66 -17.20 23.02
N GLN A 4 -44.11 -16.88 21.87
CA GLN A 4 -42.89 -16.08 21.79
C GLN A 4 -43.23 -14.62 22.08
N VAL A 5 -42.59 -14.09 23.12
CA VAL A 5 -42.60 -12.64 23.40
C VAL A 5 -41.39 -12.06 22.73
N VAL A 6 -41.63 -11.34 21.63
CA VAL A 6 -40.60 -10.52 20.97
C VAL A 6 -40.53 -9.19 21.68
N SER A 7 -39.48 -8.97 22.46
CA SER A 7 -39.21 -7.70 23.13
C SER A 7 -38.41 -6.80 22.18
N LEU A 8 -39.06 -5.81 21.63
CA LEU A 8 -38.45 -4.77 20.78
C LEU A 8 -37.85 -3.71 21.72
N ILE A 9 -36.50 -3.73 21.84
CA ILE A 9 -35.80 -2.68 22.57
C ILE A 9 -35.46 -1.57 21.57
N LEU A 10 -36.19 -0.47 21.68
CA LEU A 10 -35.88 0.77 20.96
C LEU A 10 -34.76 1.49 21.70
N ILE A 11 -33.54 1.44 21.18
CA ILE A 11 -32.41 2.23 21.68
C ILE A 11 -32.47 3.60 21.01
N TRP A 12 -32.85 4.61 21.76
CA TRP A 12 -32.69 6.00 21.37
C TRP A 12 -31.24 6.39 21.55
N THR A 13 -30.47 6.47 20.47
CA THR A 13 -29.15 7.12 20.49
C THR A 13 -29.36 8.63 20.36
N VAL A 14 -29.20 9.34 21.46
CA VAL A 14 -29.04 10.79 21.42
C VAL A 14 -27.68 11.08 20.80
N SER A 15 -27.67 11.42 19.53
CA SER A 15 -26.50 11.95 18.85
C SER A 15 -26.30 13.37 19.35
N VAL A 16 -25.47 13.55 20.39
CA VAL A 16 -24.87 14.85 20.68
C VAL A 16 -23.91 15.10 19.52
N GLY A 17 -24.34 15.95 18.61
CA GLY A 17 -23.51 16.43 17.49
C GLY A 17 -22.36 17.27 18.01
N LEU A 18 -21.28 16.60 18.42
CA LEU A 18 -19.97 17.19 18.33
C LEU A 18 -19.63 17.18 16.85
N ASN A 19 -19.77 18.32 16.19
CA ASN A 19 -19.09 18.59 14.94
C ASN A 19 -17.58 18.55 15.23
N VAL A 20 -17.05 17.34 15.33
CA VAL A 20 -15.66 17.09 15.06
C VAL A 20 -15.58 17.14 13.55
N GLU A 21 -15.41 18.35 13.00
CA GLU A 21 -14.82 18.45 11.67
C GLU A 21 -13.61 17.53 11.71
N PRO A 22 -13.51 16.54 10.80
CA PRO A 22 -12.25 15.86 10.61
C PRO A 22 -11.30 17.00 10.22
N LEU A 23 -10.44 17.37 11.17
CA LEU A 23 -9.22 18.09 10.85
C LEU A 23 -8.47 17.12 9.92
N VAL A 24 -8.84 17.13 8.65
CA VAL A 24 -7.98 16.70 7.57
C VAL A 24 -6.86 17.72 7.65
N ALA A 25 -5.95 17.49 8.57
CA ALA A 25 -4.62 17.99 8.47
C ALA A 25 -4.10 17.39 7.16
N ALA A 26 -4.41 18.08 6.06
CA ALA A 26 -3.50 18.10 4.95
C ALA A 26 -2.20 18.60 5.58
N ALA A 27 -1.40 17.66 6.08
CA ALA A 27 0.00 17.87 6.30
C ALA A 27 0.59 18.09 4.91
N ASN A 28 0.34 19.31 4.39
CA ASN A 28 1.27 19.92 3.48
C ASN A 28 2.58 19.89 4.25
N SER A 29 3.43 18.93 3.95
CA SER A 29 4.85 19.03 4.11
C SER A 29 5.24 20.23 3.25
N LYS A 30 5.14 21.43 3.85
CA LYS A 30 5.48 22.66 3.18
C LYS A 30 6.95 22.55 2.79
N GLY A 31 7.20 22.19 1.56
CA GLY A 31 8.36 22.66 0.85
C GLY A 31 9.55 21.74 0.68
N VAL A 32 9.46 20.44 0.91
CA VAL A 32 10.48 19.52 0.40
C VAL A 32 9.99 18.99 -0.95
N PRO A 33 10.72 19.21 -2.08
CA PRO A 33 10.34 18.58 -3.33
C PRO A 33 10.27 17.06 -3.19
N LEU A 34 9.32 16.41 -3.85
CA LEU A 34 9.14 14.95 -3.81
C LEU A 34 10.45 14.21 -4.11
N ASP A 35 11.27 14.73 -5.02
CA ASP A 35 12.58 14.15 -5.35
C ASP A 35 13.52 14.06 -4.13
N ILE A 36 13.47 15.05 -3.23
CA ILE A 36 14.29 15.05 -2.00
C ILE A 36 13.73 14.03 -1.01
N GLU A 37 12.40 13.93 -0.86
CA GLU A 37 11.77 12.92 -0.01
C GLU A 37 12.08 11.51 -0.51
N MET A 38 12.03 11.28 -1.82
CA MET A 38 12.35 10.00 -2.43
C MET A 38 13.83 9.63 -2.29
N GLN A 39 14.76 10.60 -2.42
CA GLN A 39 16.18 10.38 -2.17
C GLN A 39 16.44 10.02 -0.70
N GLU A 40 15.75 10.67 0.23
CA GLU A 40 15.87 10.37 1.63
C GLU A 40 15.28 9.00 1.98
N LEU A 41 14.15 8.61 1.38
CA LEU A 41 13.62 7.25 1.48
C LEU A 41 14.63 6.21 0.99
N GLN A 42 15.25 6.43 -0.17
CA GLN A 42 16.27 5.53 -0.70
C GLN A 42 17.47 5.39 0.23
N ARG A 43 17.85 6.48 0.91
CA ARG A 43 19.00 6.49 1.85
C ARG A 43 18.69 5.75 3.15
N THR A 44 17.43 5.77 3.61
CA THR A 44 16.99 5.23 4.91
C THR A 44 16.34 3.86 4.80
N ALA A 45 15.93 3.43 3.61
CA ALA A 45 15.40 2.10 3.37
C ALA A 45 16.48 1.02 3.55
N ASP A 46 16.10 -0.13 4.14
CA ASP A 46 16.94 -1.31 4.29
C ASP A 46 16.88 -2.25 3.06
N PHE A 47 16.30 -1.74 1.97
CA PHE A 47 16.17 -2.38 0.66
C PHE A 47 16.43 -1.37 -0.46
N LYS A 48 16.54 -1.85 -1.71
CA LYS A 48 16.74 -0.99 -2.88
C LYS A 48 15.39 -0.45 -3.34
N LEU A 49 15.19 0.86 -3.18
CA LEU A 49 13.98 1.52 -3.70
C LEU A 49 13.99 1.56 -5.23
N LEU A 50 12.94 1.05 -5.83
CA LEU A 50 12.72 1.02 -7.27
C LEU A 50 11.51 1.88 -7.61
N VAL A 51 11.67 2.77 -8.58
CA VAL A 51 10.60 3.67 -9.00
C VAL A 51 10.44 3.61 -10.51
N PRO A 52 9.25 3.86 -11.05
CA PRO A 52 9.07 3.97 -12.49
C PRO A 52 9.83 5.19 -13.02
N TYR A 53 10.80 4.94 -13.90
CA TYR A 53 11.68 5.95 -14.48
C TYR A 53 11.34 6.20 -15.95
N ASN A 54 11.58 7.44 -16.43
CA ASN A 54 11.37 7.86 -17.82
C ASN A 54 9.95 7.61 -18.36
N LEU A 55 8.95 7.85 -17.53
CA LEU A 55 7.58 7.89 -18.04
C LEU A 55 7.29 9.29 -18.58
N ASP A 56 6.95 9.37 -19.86
CA ASP A 56 6.39 10.60 -20.47
C ASP A 56 5.01 10.97 -19.88
N ARG A 57 4.66 10.34 -18.75
CA ARG A 57 3.38 10.50 -18.07
C ARG A 57 3.55 11.42 -16.87
N LYS A 58 2.80 12.50 -16.88
CA LYS A 58 2.70 13.37 -15.71
C LYS A 58 1.84 12.69 -14.66
N VAL A 59 2.44 12.33 -13.53
CA VAL A 59 1.75 11.74 -12.38
C VAL A 59 2.15 12.48 -11.11
N LYS A 60 1.24 12.52 -10.15
CA LYS A 60 1.53 12.95 -8.79
C LYS A 60 1.72 11.75 -7.91
N VAL A 61 2.71 11.79 -7.04
CA VAL A 61 3.05 10.71 -6.12
C VAL A 61 2.88 11.20 -4.68
N GLU A 62 2.31 10.35 -3.85
CA GLU A 62 2.19 10.59 -2.41
C GLU A 62 2.79 9.42 -1.64
N ILE A 63 3.60 9.71 -0.63
CA ILE A 63 4.12 8.71 0.31
C ILE A 63 3.01 8.40 1.32
N LYS A 64 2.59 7.14 1.40
CA LYS A 64 1.55 6.67 2.33
C LYS A 64 2.10 5.83 3.47
N ASN A 65 3.26 5.21 3.28
CA ASN A 65 4.03 4.54 4.31
C ASN A 65 5.52 4.78 4.05
N PRO A 66 6.32 5.20 5.04
CA PRO A 66 5.93 5.65 6.37
C PRO A 66 5.11 6.96 6.36
N TYR A 67 4.12 7.06 7.26
CA TYR A 67 3.34 8.29 7.41
C TYR A 67 3.15 8.64 8.91
N PRO A 68 3.48 9.88 9.33
CA PRO A 68 4.16 10.89 8.51
C PRO A 68 5.59 10.46 8.17
N PHE A 69 6.07 10.87 6.99
CA PHE A 69 7.48 10.66 6.65
C PHE A 69 8.37 11.53 7.55
N VAL A 70 9.33 10.90 8.21
CA VAL A 70 10.30 11.59 9.09
C VAL A 70 11.71 11.30 8.56
N PRO A 71 12.42 12.31 8.03
CA PRO A 71 13.75 12.12 7.52
C PRO A 71 14.71 11.51 8.55
N GLY A 72 15.57 10.59 8.10
CA GLY A 72 16.59 9.94 8.93
C GLY A 72 16.11 8.73 9.72
N GLN A 73 14.82 8.42 9.72
CA GLN A 73 14.33 7.18 10.33
C GLN A 73 14.50 5.98 9.39
N PRO A 74 14.93 4.81 9.90
CA PRO A 74 15.01 3.59 9.11
C PRO A 74 13.63 3.20 8.55
N VAL A 75 13.60 2.82 7.28
CA VAL A 75 12.39 2.44 6.56
C VAL A 75 12.53 1.00 6.07
N SER A 76 11.61 0.12 6.48
CA SER A 76 11.58 -1.29 6.09
C SER A 76 10.48 -1.62 5.07
N GLU A 77 9.55 -0.70 4.87
CA GLU A 77 8.46 -0.81 3.92
C GLU A 77 8.06 0.56 3.42
N ILE A 78 7.76 0.66 2.13
CA ILE A 78 7.29 1.90 1.50
C ILE A 78 5.98 1.60 0.78
N ARG A 79 5.02 2.54 0.89
CA ARG A 79 3.83 2.55 0.07
C ARG A 79 3.66 3.91 -0.57
N LEU A 80 3.65 3.91 -1.90
CA LEU A 80 3.46 5.09 -2.74
C LEU A 80 2.09 5.02 -3.43
N HIS A 81 1.37 6.13 -3.46
CA HIS A 81 0.15 6.28 -4.25
C HIS A 81 0.40 7.18 -5.45
N PHE A 82 -0.02 6.72 -6.60
CA PHE A 82 0.10 7.43 -7.86
C PHE A 82 -1.27 7.95 -8.32
N PHE A 83 -1.29 9.21 -8.68
CA PHE A 83 -2.48 9.91 -9.16
C PHE A 83 -2.21 10.47 -10.56
N ASP A 84 -3.27 10.84 -11.27
CA ASP A 84 -3.17 11.57 -12.53
C ASP A 84 -2.44 12.93 -12.34
N ASP A 85 -2.22 13.64 -13.42
CA ASP A 85 -1.54 14.95 -13.43
C ASP A 85 -2.29 16.01 -12.61
N THR A 86 -3.60 15.88 -12.48
CA THR A 86 -4.42 16.76 -11.61
C THR A 86 -4.25 16.44 -10.14
N GLY A 87 -3.91 15.19 -9.79
CA GLY A 87 -3.84 14.66 -8.43
C GLY A 87 -5.21 14.30 -7.85
N GLN A 88 -6.23 14.20 -8.69
CA GLN A 88 -7.60 13.90 -8.25
C GLN A 88 -7.96 12.43 -8.47
N THR A 89 -7.45 11.82 -9.53
CA THR A 89 -7.76 10.44 -9.87
C THR A 89 -6.66 9.51 -9.39
N TYR A 90 -6.96 8.64 -8.44
CA TYR A 90 -6.07 7.57 -8.02
C TYR A 90 -5.90 6.55 -9.15
N LEU A 91 -4.66 6.21 -9.48
CA LEU A 91 -4.32 5.28 -10.55
C LEU A 91 -3.91 3.92 -10.00
N PHE A 92 -2.90 3.89 -9.13
CA PHE A 92 -2.38 2.68 -8.52
C PHE A 92 -1.56 3.00 -7.27
N ALA A 93 -1.30 1.97 -6.46
CA ALA A 93 -0.26 2.03 -5.43
C ALA A 93 0.90 1.11 -5.77
N VAL A 94 2.04 1.44 -5.19
CA VAL A 94 3.24 0.59 -5.15
C VAL A 94 3.59 0.34 -3.70
N GLU A 95 3.81 -0.93 -3.37
CA GLU A 95 4.35 -1.36 -2.09
C GLU A 95 5.70 -2.02 -2.32
N GLU A 96 6.70 -1.63 -1.52
CA GLU A 96 8.05 -2.18 -1.60
C GLU A 96 8.62 -2.47 -0.22
N HIS A 97 9.31 -3.58 -0.13
CA HIS A 97 10.08 -3.97 1.05
C HIS A 97 11.16 -5.00 0.66
N LYS A 98 12.02 -5.30 1.58
CA LYS A 98 13.05 -6.33 1.38
C LYS A 98 12.41 -7.71 1.10
N ALA A 99 12.86 -8.40 0.06
CA ALA A 99 12.29 -9.69 -0.31
C ALA A 99 12.64 -10.81 0.67
N VAL A 100 13.81 -10.75 1.30
CA VAL A 100 14.32 -11.78 2.23
C VAL A 100 14.48 -11.18 3.63
N GLY A 101 13.95 -11.87 4.63
CA GLY A 101 14.06 -11.48 6.03
C GLY A 101 13.10 -10.35 6.47
N TYR A 102 12.22 -9.88 5.58
CA TYR A 102 11.15 -8.96 5.95
C TYR A 102 10.12 -9.70 6.82
N LYS A 103 9.66 -9.04 7.87
CA LYS A 103 8.69 -9.61 8.82
C LYS A 103 7.42 -8.79 8.81
N THR A 104 6.31 -9.48 8.61
CA THR A 104 4.97 -8.91 8.68
C THR A 104 4.35 -9.18 10.04
N GLU A 105 3.61 -8.23 10.57
CA GLU A 105 2.83 -8.39 11.78
C GLU A 105 1.35 -8.54 11.43
N ARG A 106 0.75 -9.62 11.91
CA ARG A 106 -0.68 -9.87 11.76
C ARG A 106 -1.36 -9.90 13.12
N GLN A 107 -2.36 -9.07 13.29
CA GLN A 107 -3.20 -9.10 14.48
C GLN A 107 -4.47 -9.91 14.23
N VAL A 108 -4.75 -10.85 15.11
CA VAL A 108 -5.98 -11.65 15.12
C VAL A 108 -6.74 -11.37 16.39
N THR A 109 -7.93 -10.78 16.25
CA THR A 109 -8.83 -10.51 17.36
C THR A 109 -9.94 -11.56 17.38
N ASN A 110 -9.97 -12.39 18.41
CA ASN A 110 -11.06 -13.31 18.69
C ASN A 110 -12.08 -12.63 19.58
N VAL A 111 -13.33 -12.54 19.13
CA VAL A 111 -14.43 -11.92 19.87
C VAL A 111 -15.36 -13.01 20.36
N ASP A 112 -15.52 -13.12 21.69
CA ASP A 112 -16.54 -13.95 22.33
C ASP A 112 -17.79 -13.10 22.59
N LEU A 113 -18.78 -13.27 21.72
CA LEU A 113 -20.04 -12.51 21.81
C LEU A 113 -20.89 -12.87 23.03
N ARG A 114 -20.72 -14.07 23.60
CA ARG A 114 -21.48 -14.52 24.79
C ARG A 114 -20.98 -13.80 26.04
N ASN A 115 -19.67 -13.78 26.20
CA ASN A 115 -19.02 -13.19 27.38
C ASN A 115 -18.65 -11.71 27.17
N ARG A 116 -18.90 -11.16 25.97
CA ARG A 116 -18.54 -9.77 25.57
C ARG A 116 -17.05 -9.47 25.82
N THR A 117 -16.20 -10.44 25.55
CA THR A 117 -14.75 -10.32 25.70
C THR A 117 -14.08 -10.40 24.33
N SER A 118 -12.93 -9.76 24.21
CA SER A 118 -12.08 -9.88 23.03
C SER A 118 -10.63 -10.11 23.44
N VAL A 119 -9.93 -10.94 22.69
CA VAL A 119 -8.50 -11.19 22.87
C VAL A 119 -7.81 -10.98 21.54
N THR A 120 -6.88 -10.04 21.51
CA THR A 120 -6.03 -9.77 20.34
C THR A 120 -4.68 -10.45 20.53
N ARG A 121 -4.22 -11.16 19.51
CA ARG A 121 -2.89 -11.77 19.44
C ARG A 121 -2.17 -11.23 18.22
N THR A 122 -0.92 -10.85 18.41
CA THR A 122 -0.02 -10.44 17.32
C THR A 122 0.86 -11.62 16.95
N PHE A 123 0.92 -11.92 15.65
CA PHE A 123 1.79 -12.93 15.07
C PHE A 123 2.79 -12.21 14.17
N VAL A 124 4.06 -12.53 14.35
CA VAL A 124 5.14 -12.06 13.47
C VAL A 124 5.52 -13.22 12.57
N GLU A 125 5.37 -13.04 11.28
CA GLU A 125 5.66 -14.06 10.27
C GLU A 125 6.70 -13.50 9.29
N GLU A 126 7.62 -14.34 8.84
CA GLU A 126 8.54 -13.96 7.77
C GLU A 126 7.76 -13.88 6.46
N PHE A 127 8.02 -12.83 5.68
CA PHE A 127 7.41 -12.65 4.38
C PHE A 127 7.74 -13.82 3.45
N LYS A 128 6.72 -14.24 2.71
CA LYS A 128 6.86 -15.25 1.65
C LYS A 128 6.19 -14.75 0.40
N PHE A 129 6.94 -14.78 -0.70
CA PHE A 129 6.38 -14.40 -2.01
C PHE A 129 5.15 -15.25 -2.33
N SER A 130 4.06 -14.59 -2.70
CA SER A 130 2.81 -15.25 -3.08
C SER A 130 2.88 -15.77 -4.51
N GLU A 131 2.77 -17.07 -4.69
CA GLU A 131 2.69 -17.70 -6.02
C GLU A 131 1.30 -17.65 -6.65
N ARG A 132 0.33 -16.97 -6.02
CA ARG A 132 -1.01 -16.83 -6.56
C ARG A 132 -1.02 -15.99 -7.84
N GLY A 133 -1.95 -16.34 -8.72
CA GLY A 133 -2.15 -15.63 -9.97
C GLY A 133 -1.41 -16.22 -11.17
N GLU A 134 -1.52 -15.54 -12.27
CA GLU A 134 -0.89 -15.90 -13.55
C GLU A 134 0.60 -15.57 -13.51
N LYS A 135 1.42 -16.49 -14.01
CA LYS A 135 2.85 -16.21 -14.26
C LYS A 135 2.99 -15.20 -15.39
N ILE A 136 3.82 -14.20 -15.17
CA ILE A 136 4.16 -13.18 -16.14
C ILE A 136 5.67 -12.94 -16.14
N ASN A 137 6.16 -12.25 -17.16
CA ASN A 137 7.55 -11.82 -17.25
C ASN A 137 7.63 -10.29 -17.26
N ILE A 138 8.43 -9.72 -16.35
CA ILE A 138 8.71 -8.30 -16.25
C ILE A 138 10.21 -8.11 -16.44
N ASN A 139 10.62 -7.64 -17.62
CA ASN A 139 12.04 -7.40 -17.95
C ASN A 139 12.97 -8.61 -17.67
N GLY A 140 12.49 -9.83 -17.93
CA GLY A 140 13.25 -11.05 -17.66
C GLY A 140 13.06 -11.64 -16.27
N THR A 141 12.35 -10.96 -15.37
CA THR A 141 12.05 -11.44 -14.03
C THR A 141 10.65 -12.07 -13.99
N GLU A 142 10.53 -13.23 -13.32
CA GLU A 142 9.22 -13.87 -13.09
C GLU A 142 8.43 -13.04 -12.08
N GLY A 143 7.19 -12.72 -12.45
CA GLY A 143 6.19 -12.08 -11.60
C GLY A 143 4.87 -12.84 -11.56
N ARG A 144 3.94 -12.32 -10.80
CA ARG A 144 2.58 -12.85 -10.63
C ARG A 144 1.55 -11.76 -10.79
N PHE A 145 0.53 -12.02 -11.61
CA PHE A 145 -0.65 -11.16 -11.71
C PHE A 145 -1.87 -11.88 -11.14
N GLU A 146 -2.49 -11.29 -10.12
CA GLU A 146 -3.71 -11.79 -9.49
C GLU A 146 -4.84 -10.77 -9.70
N ARG A 147 -5.85 -11.13 -10.46
CA ARG A 147 -6.99 -10.25 -10.77
C ARG A 147 -7.87 -10.02 -9.55
N TRP A 148 -8.42 -8.82 -9.43
CA TRP A 148 -9.46 -8.52 -8.44
C TRP A 148 -10.69 -9.42 -8.63
N ALA A 149 -11.28 -9.90 -7.52
CA ALA A 149 -12.43 -10.80 -7.55
C ALA A 149 -13.70 -10.17 -8.17
N ASN A 150 -13.83 -8.85 -8.14
CA ASN A 150 -15.07 -8.11 -8.47
C ASN A 150 -15.15 -7.64 -9.93
N ARG A 151 -14.55 -8.35 -10.89
CA ARG A 151 -14.53 -7.98 -12.32
C ARG A 151 -13.91 -6.59 -12.60
N MET A 152 -13.14 -6.02 -11.67
CA MET A 152 -12.35 -4.83 -11.93
C MET A 152 -11.29 -5.14 -12.99
N PRO A 153 -10.89 -4.18 -13.84
CA PRO A 153 -9.90 -4.40 -14.90
C PRO A 153 -8.53 -4.81 -14.36
N GLY A 154 -8.15 -4.30 -13.18
CA GLY A 154 -6.85 -4.52 -12.57
C GLY A 154 -6.77 -5.67 -11.57
N GLY A 155 -5.77 -5.60 -10.72
CA GLY A 155 -5.42 -6.62 -9.76
C GLY A 155 -4.20 -6.24 -8.94
N TYR A 156 -3.47 -7.27 -8.53
CA TYR A 156 -2.15 -7.18 -7.93
C TYR A 156 -1.12 -7.71 -8.92
N LEU A 157 -0.08 -6.95 -9.15
CA LEU A 157 1.08 -7.34 -9.94
C LEU A 157 2.30 -7.37 -9.02
N ARG A 158 2.93 -8.55 -8.86
CA ARG A 158 3.98 -8.79 -7.87
C ARG A 158 5.22 -9.38 -8.52
N TRP A 159 6.40 -8.89 -8.12
CA TRP A 159 7.67 -9.50 -8.52
C TRP A 159 8.76 -9.17 -7.50
N ILE A 160 9.92 -9.82 -7.65
CA ILE A 160 11.12 -9.50 -6.87
C ILE A 160 12.20 -9.05 -7.85
N GLN A 161 12.76 -7.89 -7.60
CA GLN A 161 13.85 -7.34 -8.39
C GLN A 161 14.91 -6.75 -7.45
N ASP A 162 16.18 -7.09 -7.67
CA ASP A 162 17.32 -6.58 -6.86
C ASP A 162 17.12 -6.75 -5.34
N ASP A 163 16.62 -7.92 -4.90
CA ASP A 163 16.26 -8.26 -3.52
C ASP A 163 15.11 -7.43 -2.91
N THR A 164 14.40 -6.66 -3.72
CA THR A 164 13.20 -5.91 -3.34
C THR A 164 11.96 -6.62 -3.84
N TYR A 165 11.01 -6.85 -2.95
CA TYR A 165 9.64 -7.19 -3.31
C TYR A 165 8.92 -5.93 -3.75
N ILE A 166 8.19 -6.02 -4.85
CA ILE A 166 7.40 -4.93 -5.40
C ILE A 166 6.00 -5.46 -5.69
N GLU A 167 5.00 -4.74 -5.22
CA GLU A 167 3.60 -4.98 -5.56
C GLU A 167 2.98 -3.70 -6.11
N ILE A 168 2.40 -3.80 -7.30
CA ILE A 168 1.51 -2.76 -7.83
C ILE A 168 0.08 -3.23 -7.59
N ASP A 169 -0.76 -2.40 -6.99
CA ASP A 169 -2.20 -2.63 -6.94
C ASP A 169 -2.95 -1.53 -7.69
N SER A 170 -3.87 -1.92 -8.57
CA SER A 170 -4.73 -0.98 -9.29
C SER A 170 -6.13 -1.56 -9.48
N LYS A 171 -7.13 -0.69 -9.40
CA LYS A 171 -8.52 -1.01 -9.73
C LYS A 171 -8.91 -0.56 -11.13
N VAL A 172 -8.13 0.35 -11.70
CA VAL A 172 -8.46 1.03 -12.96
C VAL A 172 -7.61 0.56 -14.13
N PHE A 173 -6.37 0.16 -13.90
CA PHE A 173 -5.46 -0.32 -14.94
C PHE A 173 -5.73 -1.79 -15.27
N THR A 174 -5.64 -2.12 -16.54
CA THR A 174 -5.60 -3.51 -17.01
C THR A 174 -4.27 -4.17 -16.65
N LYS A 175 -4.19 -5.50 -16.79
CA LYS A 175 -2.93 -6.24 -16.63
C LYS A 175 -1.81 -5.67 -17.51
N GLU A 176 -2.13 -5.41 -18.77
CA GLU A 176 -1.19 -4.90 -19.77
C GLU A 176 -0.65 -3.51 -19.39
N GLU A 177 -1.52 -2.62 -18.92
CA GLU A 177 -1.11 -1.30 -18.44
C GLU A 177 -0.24 -1.40 -17.17
N MET A 178 -0.58 -2.30 -16.25
CA MET A 178 0.25 -2.54 -15.04
C MET A 178 1.62 -3.11 -15.40
N MET A 179 1.69 -4.02 -16.37
CA MET A 179 2.95 -4.57 -16.88
C MET A 179 3.80 -3.52 -17.60
N ASP A 180 3.16 -2.63 -18.35
CA ASP A 180 3.84 -1.51 -18.99
C ASP A 180 4.50 -0.60 -17.93
N TRP A 181 3.77 -0.24 -16.87
CA TRP A 181 4.32 0.49 -15.74
C TRP A 181 5.47 -0.27 -15.06
N ALA A 182 5.28 -1.56 -14.75
CA ALA A 182 6.27 -2.39 -14.09
C ALA A 182 7.57 -2.49 -14.90
N SER A 183 7.49 -2.47 -16.23
CA SER A 183 8.66 -2.52 -17.11
C SER A 183 9.61 -1.32 -16.97
N HIS A 184 9.13 -0.21 -16.41
CA HIS A 184 9.90 1.02 -16.22
C HIS A 184 10.51 1.15 -14.81
N PHE A 185 10.28 0.16 -13.92
CA PHE A 185 10.87 0.20 -12.59
C PHE A 185 12.38 0.00 -12.65
N SER A 186 13.11 0.92 -12.07
CA SER A 186 14.57 0.89 -11.95
C SER A 186 15.02 1.61 -10.69
N MET A 187 16.24 1.36 -10.26
CA MET A 187 16.82 2.14 -9.17
C MET A 187 16.88 3.62 -9.53
N MET A 188 16.52 4.45 -8.58
CA MET A 188 16.72 5.90 -8.73
C MET A 188 18.20 6.18 -8.99
N LYS A 189 18.46 6.93 -10.06
CA LYS A 189 19.81 7.43 -10.29
C LYS A 189 20.12 8.48 -9.24
N ASN A 190 21.19 8.27 -8.50
CA ASN A 190 21.78 9.33 -7.70
C ASN A 190 22.46 10.31 -8.66
N ASP A 191 21.85 11.45 -8.93
CA ASP A 191 22.42 12.51 -9.77
C ASP A 191 23.69 13.15 -9.16
N ASN A 192 24.15 12.61 -8.02
CA ASN A 192 25.34 13.08 -7.30
C ASN A 192 26.59 12.21 -7.53
N THR A 193 26.62 11.39 -8.57
CA THR A 193 27.90 10.75 -8.95
C THR A 193 28.62 11.71 -9.89
N PRO A 194 29.81 12.24 -9.51
CA PRO A 194 30.58 13.20 -10.31
C PRO A 194 31.07 12.61 -11.63
#